data_f95496a3aaa700ae8ba984356bc4d836
#
_entry.id   f95496a3aaa700ae8ba984356bc4d836
#
_cell.length_a   1.000
_cell.length_b   1.000
_cell.length_c   1.000
_cell.angle_alpha   90.00
_cell.angle_beta   90.00
_cell.angle_gamma   90.00
#
_symmetry.space_group_name_H-M   'P 1'
#
loop_
_entity.id
_entity.type
_entity.pdbx_description
1 polymer ?
#
loop_
_entity_poly.entity_id
_entity_poly.type
_entity_poly.pdbx_seq_one_letter_code
_entity_poly.pdbx_strand_id
1 'polypeptide(L)'
;KGAVVSVDETHGFRYMDGKAIIGFVDGTENPAVDENPYHFAVIGEEDADFAGGSYVFVQKYIHDMVAWNALPVEQQEKVIGRHKFNDVELSDEEKPENAHNAVTNIGDDLKIVRANMPFANTSKGEYGTYFIGYASTFSTTRRMLENMFIGSPAGNTDRLLDFSTAITGTLFFAPSYDLL
;
A
#
# COMPACT_ATOMS: atom_id res chain seq x y z
N LYS A 1 -9.16 -20.94 -24.40
CA LYS A 1 -8.69 -19.84 -25.28
C LYS A 1 -9.81 -18.82 -25.41
N GLY A 2 -9.54 -17.52 -25.10
CA GLY A 2 -10.50 -16.42 -25.27
C GLY A 2 -11.36 -16.05 -24.05
N ALA A 3 -11.05 -16.60 -22.87
CA ALA A 3 -11.81 -16.27 -21.63
C ALA A 3 -11.43 -14.91 -21.04
N VAL A 4 -10.27 -14.34 -21.40
CA VAL A 4 -9.77 -13.06 -20.90
C VAL A 4 -9.12 -12.26 -22.02
N VAL A 5 -9.22 -10.93 -21.92
CA VAL A 5 -8.54 -9.98 -22.81
C VAL A 5 -7.72 -9.04 -21.93
N SER A 6 -6.44 -8.84 -22.30
CA SER A 6 -5.61 -7.83 -21.65
C SER A 6 -6.12 -6.43 -22.00
N VAL A 7 -6.43 -5.62 -21.00
CA VAL A 7 -6.94 -4.25 -21.17
C VAL A 7 -5.83 -3.24 -20.87
N ASP A 8 -4.99 -3.52 -19.89
CA ASP A 8 -3.81 -2.73 -19.53
C ASP A 8 -2.70 -3.65 -19.08
N GLU A 9 -1.45 -3.26 -19.29
CA GLU A 9 -0.27 -4.01 -18.90
C GLU A 9 0.76 -3.05 -18.32
N THR A 10 1.21 -3.33 -17.11
CA THR A 10 2.20 -2.54 -16.40
C THR A 10 3.39 -3.42 -16.04
N HIS A 11 4.56 -3.15 -16.62
CA HIS A 11 5.79 -3.85 -16.31
C HIS A 11 6.47 -3.26 -15.09
N GLY A 12 6.60 -4.07 -14.05
CA GLY A 12 7.32 -3.71 -12.85
C GLY A 12 8.77 -4.20 -12.84
N PHE A 13 9.53 -3.73 -11.87
CA PHE A 13 10.91 -4.14 -11.66
C PHE A 13 11.28 -4.07 -10.17
N ARG A 14 12.35 -4.77 -9.80
CA ARG A 14 12.92 -4.64 -8.46
C ARG A 14 13.81 -3.39 -8.43
N TYR A 15 13.50 -2.47 -7.52
CA TYR A 15 14.25 -1.23 -7.36
C TYR A 15 15.07 -1.26 -6.06
N MET A 16 16.36 -0.92 -6.13
CA MET A 16 17.30 -0.74 -5.01
C MET A 16 17.11 -1.74 -3.86
N ASP A 17 17.22 -3.03 -4.14
CA ASP A 17 17.10 -4.12 -3.15
C ASP A 17 15.79 -4.19 -2.39
N GLY A 18 14.67 -3.81 -3.02
CA GLY A 18 13.33 -3.91 -2.46
C GLY A 18 12.79 -2.60 -1.90
N LYS A 19 13.34 -1.48 -2.34
CA LYS A 19 12.78 -0.15 -2.05
C LYS A 19 11.64 0.20 -3.01
N ALA A 20 10.70 0.99 -2.53
CA ALA A 20 9.77 1.72 -3.38
C ALA A 20 10.52 2.73 -4.25
N ILE A 21 9.96 3.13 -5.40
CA ILE A 21 10.63 4.05 -6.34
C ILE A 21 10.92 5.43 -5.72
N ILE A 22 10.19 5.81 -4.68
CA ILE A 22 10.42 7.02 -3.87
C ILE A 22 11.60 6.89 -2.90
N GLY A 23 12.27 5.70 -2.84
CA GLY A 23 13.53 5.48 -2.15
C GLY A 23 13.43 4.96 -0.72
N PHE A 24 12.25 4.66 -0.20
CA PHE A 24 12.03 4.06 1.14
C PHE A 24 11.93 2.55 1.04
N VAL A 25 12.22 1.85 2.14
CA VAL A 25 12.03 0.40 2.24
C VAL A 25 10.55 0.09 2.08
N ASP A 26 10.24 -0.94 1.32
CA ASP A 26 8.87 -1.35 1.08
C ASP A 26 8.50 -2.59 1.91
N GLY A 27 7.24 -2.64 2.36
CA GLY A 27 6.72 -3.80 3.08
C GLY A 27 7.06 -3.87 4.57
N THR A 28 7.64 -2.83 5.16
CA THR A 28 8.03 -2.79 6.59
C THR A 28 6.87 -3.10 7.53
N GLU A 29 5.66 -2.63 7.21
CA GLU A 29 4.45 -2.84 8.03
C GLU A 29 3.67 -4.12 7.64
N ASN A 30 4.24 -5.02 6.86
CA ASN A 30 3.64 -6.34 6.67
C ASN A 30 3.70 -7.14 7.97
N PRO A 31 2.67 -7.96 8.27
CA PRO A 31 2.73 -8.89 9.39
C PRO A 31 3.99 -9.74 9.31
N ALA A 32 4.73 -9.83 10.42
CA ALA A 32 5.90 -10.69 10.51
C ALA A 32 5.48 -12.18 10.39
N VAL A 33 6.43 -13.05 10.03
CA VAL A 33 6.14 -14.47 9.82
C VAL A 33 5.57 -15.14 11.07
N ASP A 34 6.03 -14.74 12.25
CA ASP A 34 5.56 -15.21 13.57
C ASP A 34 4.20 -14.62 13.98
N GLU A 35 3.75 -13.53 13.36
CA GLU A 35 2.40 -12.96 13.54
C GLU A 35 1.32 -13.70 12.75
N ASN A 36 1.67 -14.77 12.03
CA ASN A 36 0.75 -15.51 11.17
C ASN A 36 0.05 -14.62 10.11
N PRO A 37 0.74 -14.25 9.02
CA PRO A 37 0.20 -13.39 7.97
C PRO A 37 -1.14 -13.90 7.38
N TYR A 38 -1.38 -15.20 7.41
CA TYR A 38 -2.64 -15.80 6.93
C TYR A 38 -3.85 -15.31 7.72
N HIS A 39 -3.70 -15.04 9.02
CA HIS A 39 -4.78 -14.51 9.85
C HIS A 39 -5.30 -13.16 9.34
N PHE A 40 -4.42 -12.33 8.78
CA PHE A 40 -4.79 -11.02 8.27
C PHE A 40 -5.25 -11.05 6.81
N ALA A 41 -4.81 -12.02 6.03
CA ALA A 41 -5.03 -12.06 4.59
C ALA A 41 -6.14 -13.01 4.16
N VAL A 42 -6.35 -14.11 4.90
CA VAL A 42 -7.26 -15.20 4.49
C VAL A 42 -8.54 -15.14 5.32
N ILE A 43 -9.66 -15.19 4.62
CA ILE A 43 -11.00 -15.20 5.19
C ILE A 43 -11.19 -16.46 6.03
N GLY A 44 -11.63 -16.30 7.27
CA GLY A 44 -11.96 -17.36 8.20
C GLY A 44 -13.46 -17.51 8.41
N GLU A 45 -13.85 -17.72 9.67
CA GLU A 45 -15.25 -17.90 10.06
C GLU A 45 -16.06 -16.59 10.03
N GLU A 46 -15.40 -15.45 9.96
CA GLU A 46 -16.03 -14.13 9.87
C GLU A 46 -16.85 -13.95 8.58
N ASP A 47 -16.54 -14.72 7.53
CA ASP A 47 -17.30 -14.80 6.28
C ASP A 47 -17.23 -16.24 5.73
N ALA A 48 -17.96 -17.13 6.40
CA ALA A 48 -17.84 -18.58 6.24
C ALA A 48 -18.11 -19.08 4.80
N ASP A 49 -18.95 -18.38 4.04
CA ASP A 49 -19.27 -18.75 2.64
C ASP A 49 -18.06 -18.52 1.70
N PHE A 50 -17.09 -17.71 2.12
CA PHE A 50 -15.89 -17.36 1.36
C PHE A 50 -14.60 -17.78 2.09
N ALA A 51 -14.73 -18.60 3.12
CA ALA A 51 -13.59 -19.06 3.93
C ALA A 51 -12.47 -19.67 3.06
N GLY A 52 -11.22 -19.36 3.42
CA GLY A 52 -10.03 -19.76 2.65
C GLY A 52 -9.72 -18.88 1.43
N GLY A 53 -10.62 -17.96 1.06
CA GLY A 53 -10.38 -16.93 0.07
C GLY A 53 -9.72 -15.68 0.64
N SER A 54 -9.64 -14.61 -0.14
CA SER A 54 -9.08 -13.31 0.27
C SER A 54 -9.74 -12.17 -0.48
N TYR A 55 -9.99 -11.05 0.19
CA TYR A 55 -10.28 -9.79 -0.47
C TYR A 55 -9.00 -9.16 -0.96
N VAL A 56 -8.94 -8.86 -2.26
CA VAL A 56 -7.74 -8.34 -2.92
C VAL A 56 -8.01 -6.95 -3.46
N PHE A 57 -7.31 -5.96 -2.93
CA PHE A 57 -7.40 -4.60 -3.41
C PHE A 57 -6.17 -4.23 -4.22
N VAL A 58 -6.37 -3.70 -5.42
CA VAL A 58 -5.31 -3.34 -6.36
C VAL A 58 -5.43 -1.86 -6.71
N GLN A 59 -4.31 -1.14 -6.66
CA GLN A 59 -4.29 0.29 -6.93
C GLN A 59 -2.98 0.69 -7.63
N LYS A 60 -3.09 1.48 -8.70
CA LYS A 60 -1.94 2.03 -9.43
C LYS A 60 -1.77 3.49 -9.08
N TYR A 61 -0.59 3.83 -8.58
CA TYR A 61 -0.19 5.20 -8.23
C TYR A 61 0.84 5.73 -9.22
N ILE A 62 0.67 6.98 -9.63
CA ILE A 62 1.69 7.76 -10.32
C ILE A 62 2.28 8.75 -9.33
N HIS A 63 3.62 8.82 -9.27
CA HIS A 63 4.35 9.73 -8.39
C HIS A 63 4.90 10.95 -9.15
N ASP A 64 4.73 12.14 -8.60
CA ASP A 64 5.46 13.34 -9.03
C ASP A 64 6.89 13.26 -8.48
N MET A 65 7.76 12.59 -9.23
CA MET A 65 9.16 12.42 -8.85
C MET A 65 9.95 13.72 -8.88
N VAL A 66 9.49 14.73 -9.62
CA VAL A 66 10.14 16.05 -9.65
C VAL A 66 9.90 16.78 -8.33
N ALA A 67 8.63 16.89 -7.91
CA ALA A 67 8.27 17.48 -6.62
C ALA A 67 8.85 16.67 -5.45
N TRP A 68 8.78 15.32 -5.51
CA TRP A 68 9.34 14.44 -4.48
C TRP A 68 10.84 14.64 -4.28
N ASN A 69 11.61 14.62 -5.36
CA ASN A 69 13.07 14.77 -5.30
C ASN A 69 13.53 16.20 -4.98
N ALA A 70 12.65 17.20 -5.09
CA ALA A 70 12.93 18.56 -4.64
C ALA A 70 12.86 18.72 -3.12
N LEU A 71 12.22 17.77 -2.41
CA LEU A 71 12.17 17.80 -0.95
C LEU A 71 13.53 17.40 -0.34
N PRO A 72 13.99 18.10 0.71
CA PRO A 72 15.05 17.60 1.59
C PRO A 72 14.66 16.23 2.18
N VAL A 73 15.67 15.39 2.50
CA VAL A 73 15.45 14.04 3.04
C VAL A 73 14.57 14.07 4.30
N GLU A 74 14.81 15.00 5.21
CA GLU A 74 14.04 15.15 6.45
C GLU A 74 12.55 15.45 6.19
N GLN A 75 12.23 16.12 5.08
CA GLN A 75 10.84 16.36 4.70
C GLN A 75 10.22 15.10 4.07
N GLN A 76 10.97 14.35 3.27
CA GLN A 76 10.53 13.07 2.75
C GLN A 76 10.26 12.08 3.90
N GLU A 77 11.14 12.03 4.91
CA GLU A 77 10.98 11.22 6.11
C GLU A 77 9.70 11.57 6.89
N LYS A 78 9.38 12.86 7.02
CA LYS A 78 8.13 13.33 7.65
C LYS A 78 6.88 13.00 6.83
N VAL A 79 6.98 12.90 5.52
CA VAL A 79 5.86 12.44 4.67
C VAL A 79 5.57 10.96 4.89
N ILE A 80 6.62 10.14 4.98
CA ILE A 80 6.49 8.68 5.15
C ILE A 80 6.28 8.29 6.62
N GLY A 81 6.94 8.99 7.55
CA GLY A 81 6.95 8.69 8.99
C GLY A 81 8.11 7.79 9.41
N ARG A 82 9.11 7.58 8.56
CA ARG A 82 10.28 6.72 8.80
C ARG A 82 11.56 7.35 8.27
N HIS A 83 12.68 6.99 8.86
CA HIS A 83 13.99 7.37 8.32
C HIS A 83 14.30 6.63 7.01
N LYS A 84 14.79 7.38 6.02
CA LYS A 84 14.98 6.87 4.65
C LYS A 84 16.07 5.80 4.52
N PHE A 85 17.12 5.90 5.34
CA PHE A 85 18.32 5.06 5.18
C PHE A 85 18.31 3.83 6.07
N ASN A 86 17.76 3.91 7.28
CA ASN A 86 17.77 2.83 8.26
C ASN A 86 16.40 2.22 8.54
N ASP A 87 15.34 2.78 7.91
CA ASP A 87 13.95 2.33 8.04
C ASP A 87 13.39 2.36 9.48
N VAL A 88 14.05 3.08 10.37
CA VAL A 88 13.55 3.27 11.74
C VAL A 88 12.38 4.26 11.70
N GLU A 89 11.30 3.94 12.40
CA GLU A 89 10.16 4.83 12.54
C GLU A 89 10.55 6.11 13.28
N LEU A 90 10.02 7.25 12.85
CA LEU A 90 10.20 8.52 13.55
C LEU A 90 9.53 8.46 14.93
N SER A 91 10.10 9.15 15.90
CA SER A 91 9.47 9.29 17.23
C SER A 91 8.10 9.98 17.11
N ASP A 92 7.22 9.76 18.07
CA ASP A 92 5.90 10.38 18.08
C ASP A 92 5.95 11.92 18.14
N GLU A 93 7.06 12.50 18.66
CA GLU A 93 7.29 13.94 18.71
C GLU A 93 7.70 14.52 17.35
N GLU A 94 8.35 13.70 16.49
CA GLU A 94 8.88 14.10 15.18
C GLU A 94 7.93 13.76 14.03
N LYS A 95 7.14 12.68 14.21
CA LYS A 95 6.25 12.13 13.19
C LYS A 95 4.95 12.95 13.11
N PRO A 96 4.64 13.55 11.93
CA PRO A 96 3.35 14.20 11.74
C PRO A 96 2.19 13.21 11.86
N GLU A 97 1.06 13.65 12.41
CA GLU A 97 -0.16 12.84 12.53
C GLU A 97 -0.68 12.34 11.17
N ASN A 98 -0.37 13.05 10.10
CA ASN A 98 -0.74 12.69 8.73
C ASN A 98 0.42 12.13 7.90
N ALA A 99 1.49 11.67 8.53
CA ALA A 99 2.50 10.86 7.85
C ALA A 99 1.87 9.55 7.34
N HIS A 100 2.36 9.04 6.22
CA HIS A 100 1.79 7.86 5.57
C HIS A 100 1.63 6.66 6.51
N ASN A 101 2.68 6.33 7.29
CA ASN A 101 2.60 5.21 8.24
C ASN A 101 1.65 5.51 9.42
N ALA A 102 1.52 6.77 9.84
CA ALA A 102 0.61 7.14 10.92
C ALA A 102 -0.86 6.97 10.51
N VAL A 103 -1.25 7.43 9.32
CA VAL A 103 -2.65 7.32 8.85
C VAL A 103 -3.04 5.91 8.42
N THR A 104 -2.08 5.10 7.98
CA THR A 104 -2.33 3.71 7.55
C THR A 104 -2.26 2.71 8.69
N ASN A 105 -1.66 3.06 9.83
CA ASN A 105 -1.69 2.25 11.04
C ASN A 105 -3.06 2.41 11.72
N ILE A 106 -3.85 1.35 11.74
CA ILE A 106 -5.18 1.30 12.34
C ILE A 106 -5.27 0.34 13.54
N GLY A 107 -4.11 -0.04 14.07
CA GLY A 107 -3.95 -0.94 15.22
C GLY A 107 -3.39 -2.31 14.83
N ASP A 108 -2.73 -2.95 15.78
CA ASP A 108 -1.99 -4.21 15.56
C ASP A 108 -2.88 -5.38 15.16
N ASP A 109 -4.15 -5.36 15.55
CA ASP A 109 -5.13 -6.40 15.21
C ASP A 109 -5.73 -6.25 13.80
N LEU A 110 -5.44 -5.13 13.11
CA LEU A 110 -6.03 -4.77 11.83
C LEU A 110 -4.95 -4.51 10.78
N LYS A 111 -4.27 -5.56 10.36
CA LYS A 111 -3.25 -5.52 9.31
C LYS A 111 -3.77 -6.07 7.99
N ILE A 112 -3.05 -5.81 6.92
CA ILE A 112 -3.21 -6.44 5.60
C ILE A 112 -1.86 -6.99 5.15
N VAL A 113 -1.87 -8.02 4.32
CA VAL A 113 -0.65 -8.48 3.63
C VAL A 113 -0.56 -7.76 2.30
N ARG A 114 0.51 -7.03 2.07
CA ARG A 114 0.68 -6.22 0.87
C ARG A 114 2.00 -6.49 0.17
N ALA A 115 1.97 -6.31 -1.13
CA ALA A 115 3.15 -6.24 -1.97
C ALA A 115 3.00 -5.04 -2.90
N ASN A 116 4.10 -4.32 -3.09
CA ASN A 116 4.16 -3.23 -4.05
C ASN A 116 5.13 -3.59 -5.16
N MET A 117 4.86 -3.08 -6.33
CA MET A 117 5.72 -3.24 -7.48
C MET A 117 6.06 -1.86 -8.05
N PRO A 118 7.31 -1.40 -7.95
CA PRO A 118 7.74 -0.22 -8.68
C PRO A 118 7.60 -0.43 -10.18
N PHE A 119 7.15 0.59 -10.87
CA PHE A 119 7.13 0.62 -12.33
C PHE A 119 7.56 1.97 -12.87
N ALA A 120 8.00 2.00 -14.11
CA ALA A 120 8.31 3.23 -14.84
C ALA A 120 8.01 3.09 -16.32
N ASN A 121 7.47 4.16 -16.90
CA ASN A 121 7.39 4.36 -18.33
C ASN A 121 8.15 5.65 -18.68
N THR A 122 9.44 5.51 -18.96
CA THR A 122 10.34 6.66 -19.18
C THR A 122 9.96 7.46 -20.43
N SER A 123 9.34 6.82 -21.42
CA SER A 123 8.87 7.53 -22.62
C SER A 123 7.71 8.48 -22.36
N LYS A 124 6.94 8.22 -21.30
CA LYS A 124 5.84 9.08 -20.86
C LYS A 124 6.20 9.91 -19.63
N GLY A 125 7.38 9.73 -19.05
CA GLY A 125 7.77 10.36 -17.79
C GLY A 125 6.95 9.86 -16.59
N GLU A 126 6.36 8.68 -16.68
CA GLU A 126 5.54 8.09 -15.61
C GLU A 126 6.41 7.19 -14.71
N TYR A 127 6.30 7.42 -13.42
CA TYR A 127 6.95 6.63 -12.37
C TYR A 127 5.92 6.33 -11.31
N GLY A 128 5.90 5.12 -10.78
CA GLY A 128 4.83 4.81 -9.84
C GLY A 128 5.00 3.52 -9.08
N THR A 129 3.95 3.22 -8.33
CA THR A 129 3.79 1.99 -7.54
C THR A 129 2.50 1.29 -7.92
N TYR A 130 2.60 0.01 -8.21
CA TYR A 130 1.44 -0.87 -8.36
C TYR A 130 1.26 -1.60 -7.03
N PHE A 131 0.23 -1.19 -6.28
CA PHE A 131 -0.11 -1.73 -4.97
C PHE A 131 -1.04 -2.93 -5.12
N ILE A 132 -0.79 -3.98 -4.36
CA ILE A 132 -1.72 -5.07 -4.12
C ILE A 132 -1.77 -5.36 -2.62
N GLY A 133 -2.97 -5.47 -2.06
CA GLY A 133 -3.20 -5.80 -0.66
C GLY A 133 -4.20 -6.93 -0.52
N TYR A 134 -3.92 -7.85 0.39
CA TYR A 134 -4.77 -8.99 0.73
C TYR A 134 -5.29 -8.81 2.16
N ALA A 135 -6.58 -8.99 2.35
CA ALA A 135 -7.22 -8.85 3.65
C ALA A 135 -8.29 -9.93 3.86
N SER A 136 -8.43 -10.40 5.09
CA SER A 136 -9.51 -11.32 5.50
C SER A 136 -10.88 -10.61 5.46
N THR A 137 -10.88 -9.28 5.69
CA THR A 137 -12.07 -8.44 5.51
C THR A 137 -11.74 -7.17 4.73
N PHE A 138 -12.59 -6.76 3.81
CA PHE A 138 -12.39 -5.50 3.07
C PHE A 138 -12.53 -4.26 3.96
N SER A 139 -13.21 -4.36 5.10
CA SER A 139 -13.38 -3.25 6.04
C SER A 139 -12.03 -2.71 6.55
N THR A 140 -11.02 -3.57 6.74
CA THR A 140 -9.66 -3.18 7.13
C THR A 140 -9.02 -2.30 6.06
N THR A 141 -8.98 -2.77 4.81
CA THR A 141 -8.45 -2.00 3.68
C THR A 141 -9.21 -0.69 3.48
N ARG A 142 -10.54 -0.74 3.55
CA ARG A 142 -11.41 0.43 3.40
C ARG A 142 -11.09 1.50 4.44
N ARG A 143 -10.91 1.12 5.71
CA ARG A 143 -10.56 2.06 6.79
C ARG A 143 -9.21 2.73 6.55
N MET A 144 -8.19 1.98 6.09
CA MET A 144 -6.90 2.56 5.70
C MET A 144 -7.07 3.58 4.57
N LEU A 145 -7.85 3.25 3.53
CA LEU A 145 -8.12 4.17 2.43
C LEU A 145 -8.90 5.42 2.88
N GLU A 146 -9.90 5.26 3.74
CA GLU A 146 -10.65 6.40 4.30
C GLU A 146 -9.72 7.33 5.07
N ASN A 147 -8.81 6.81 5.89
CA ASN A 147 -7.81 7.60 6.59
C ASN A 147 -6.87 8.33 5.61
N MET A 148 -6.41 7.66 4.55
CA MET A 148 -5.53 8.27 3.56
C MET A 148 -6.23 9.39 2.77
N PHE A 149 -7.41 9.12 2.21
CA PHE A 149 -8.04 10.01 1.23
C PHE A 149 -9.03 11.02 1.83
N ILE A 150 -9.62 10.72 2.98
CA ILE A 150 -10.57 11.59 3.68
C ILE A 150 -9.93 12.21 4.91
N GLY A 151 -9.11 11.43 5.61
CA GLY A 151 -8.44 11.81 6.84
C GLY A 151 -9.23 11.49 8.11
N SER A 152 -8.51 11.37 9.21
CA SER A 152 -9.06 11.21 10.56
C SER A 152 -8.30 12.14 11.53
N PRO A 153 -8.89 13.30 11.93
CA PRO A 153 -10.19 13.85 11.52
C PRO A 153 -10.25 14.20 10.03
N ALA A 154 -11.48 14.39 9.51
CA ALA A 154 -11.69 14.73 8.10
C ALA A 154 -10.86 15.94 7.68
N GLY A 155 -10.14 15.84 6.55
CA GLY A 155 -9.22 16.85 6.05
C GLY A 155 -7.76 16.64 6.48
N ASN A 156 -7.46 15.77 7.46
CA ASN A 156 -6.10 15.36 7.81
C ASN A 156 -5.67 14.17 6.94
N THR A 157 -5.55 14.41 5.64
CA THR A 157 -5.24 13.38 4.64
C THR A 157 -3.77 12.99 4.64
N ASP A 158 -3.45 11.85 4.07
CA ASP A 158 -2.10 11.34 3.93
C ASP A 158 -1.23 12.27 3.09
N ARG A 159 -0.12 12.74 3.65
CA ARG A 159 0.84 13.63 2.97
C ARG A 159 1.51 13.01 1.75
N LEU A 160 1.56 11.68 1.67
CA LEU A 160 2.09 11.01 0.48
C LEU A 160 1.24 11.33 -0.77
N LEU A 161 -0.05 11.62 -0.59
CA LEU A 161 -0.94 11.98 -1.69
C LEU A 161 -0.65 13.36 -2.30
N ASP A 162 0.15 14.20 -1.64
CA ASP A 162 0.66 15.46 -2.23
C ASP A 162 1.63 15.16 -3.40
N PHE A 163 2.21 13.96 -3.44
CA PHE A 163 3.21 13.52 -4.43
C PHE A 163 2.77 12.27 -5.21
N SER A 164 1.61 11.70 -4.88
CA SER A 164 1.16 10.42 -5.42
C SER A 164 -0.32 10.47 -5.77
N THR A 165 -0.65 10.21 -7.03
CA THR A 165 -2.03 10.18 -7.50
C THR A 165 -2.45 8.75 -7.78
N ALA A 166 -3.52 8.28 -7.13
CA ALA A 166 -4.15 7.01 -7.45
C ALA A 166 -4.95 7.15 -8.76
N ILE A 167 -4.57 6.38 -9.78
CA ILE A 167 -5.23 6.43 -11.09
C ILE A 167 -6.16 5.25 -11.33
N THR A 168 -6.04 4.19 -10.52
CA THR A 168 -6.97 3.05 -10.47
C THR A 168 -7.25 2.67 -9.02
N GLY A 169 -8.33 1.92 -8.80
CA GLY A 169 -8.65 1.28 -7.53
C GLY A 169 -9.73 0.24 -7.77
N THR A 170 -9.41 -1.04 -7.54
CA THR A 170 -10.34 -2.14 -7.80
C THR A 170 -10.24 -3.18 -6.69
N LEU A 171 -11.40 -3.59 -6.20
CA LEU A 171 -11.57 -4.70 -5.29
C LEU A 171 -11.84 -5.97 -6.09
N PHE A 172 -11.07 -7.01 -5.79
CA PHE A 172 -11.25 -8.36 -6.30
C PHE A 172 -11.47 -9.33 -5.13
N PHE A 173 -11.92 -10.52 -5.46
CA PHE A 173 -11.95 -11.67 -4.57
C PHE A 173 -11.07 -12.77 -5.17
N ALA A 174 -10.14 -13.28 -4.36
CA ALA A 174 -9.37 -14.46 -4.69
C ALA A 174 -10.03 -15.66 -3.98
N PRO A 175 -10.64 -16.60 -4.72
CA PRO A 175 -11.30 -17.74 -4.09
C PRO A 175 -10.29 -18.73 -3.51
N SER A 176 -10.71 -19.52 -2.53
CA SER A 176 -9.97 -20.71 -2.10
C SER A 176 -9.95 -21.74 -3.24
N TYR A 177 -9.03 -22.70 -3.15
CA TYR A 177 -8.94 -23.77 -4.14
C TYR A 177 -10.25 -24.58 -4.25
N ASP A 178 -10.96 -24.76 -3.12
CA ASP A 178 -12.20 -25.53 -3.08
C ASP A 178 -13.41 -24.79 -3.69
N LEU A 179 -13.28 -23.48 -3.93
CA LEU A 179 -14.29 -22.65 -4.60
C LEU A 179 -14.07 -22.51 -6.10
N LEU A 180 -12.95 -23.03 -6.64
CA LEU A 180 -12.63 -23.02 -8.06
C LEU A 180 -13.18 -24.26 -8.78
#